data_677696bc218e32cd7a2bfc297205bb54
#
_entry.id   677696bc218e32cd7a2bfc297205bb54
#
_cell.length_a   1.000
_cell.length_b   1.000
_cell.length_c   1.000
_cell.angle_alpha   90.00
_cell.angle_beta   90.00
_cell.angle_gamma   90.00
#
_symmetry.space_group_name_H-M   'P 1'
#
loop_
_entity.id
_entity.type
_entity.pdbx_description
1 polymer ?
#
loop_
_entity_poly.entity_id
_entity_poly.type
_entity_poly.pdbx_seq_one_letter_code
_entity_poly.pdbx_strand_id
1 'polypeptide(L)'
;MNEKIKELLKSLTLEEKASLCSGVGLWQTRPLEEKGIPEIWMADGSNGVRIMKPVNQERKQDTSDFLKVTDLTQNSPTITNQYEAVCYPSGASLASTWDTELIEEMGEALGDECRYFKVNLLLAPGINIKRSPLGGRGYEYYSEDPYLTGKVAESFIKGVQKTGTGTSIKHFAANSQEYRRMSASSDMTERTLREIYLPAFETAVKKSQPWTVMCSYNLLNGQRMSENNKLYKVLRNEFGF
;
A
#
# COMPACT_ATOMS: atom_id res chain seq x y z
N MET A 1 2.60 3.25 23.83
CA MET A 1 1.67 4.23 23.18
C MET A 1 2.05 5.61 23.71
N ASN A 2 2.17 6.59 22.80
CA ASN A 2 2.50 7.98 23.16
C ASN A 2 1.42 8.56 24.09
N GLU A 3 1.79 9.30 25.15
CA GLU A 3 0.84 9.86 26.13
C GLU A 3 -0.17 10.80 25.47
N LYS A 4 0.27 11.61 24.50
CA LYS A 4 -0.64 12.49 23.73
C LYS A 4 -1.75 11.69 23.01
N ILE A 5 -1.40 10.50 22.45
CA ILE A 5 -2.39 9.64 21.78
C ILE A 5 -3.36 9.06 22.82
N LYS A 6 -2.88 8.68 24.00
CA LYS A 6 -3.75 8.18 25.07
C LYS A 6 -4.74 9.25 25.55
N GLU A 7 -4.28 10.48 25.73
CA GLU A 7 -5.13 11.60 26.11
C GLU A 7 -6.17 11.91 25.04
N LEU A 8 -5.74 11.96 23.77
CA LEU A 8 -6.65 12.14 22.65
C LEU A 8 -7.71 11.04 22.61
N LEU A 9 -7.32 9.78 22.73
CA LEU A 9 -8.26 8.65 22.76
C LEU A 9 -9.26 8.73 23.90
N LYS A 10 -8.87 9.26 25.07
CA LYS A 10 -9.78 9.48 26.20
C LYS A 10 -10.78 10.61 25.94
N SER A 11 -10.38 11.61 25.16
CA SER A 11 -11.23 12.77 24.84
C SER A 11 -12.26 12.49 23.74
N LEU A 12 -12.11 11.39 23.01
CA LEU A 12 -13.02 11.02 21.92
C LEU A 12 -14.24 10.26 22.45
N THR A 13 -15.43 10.60 21.95
CA THR A 13 -16.66 9.83 22.18
C THR A 13 -16.61 8.48 21.44
N LEU A 14 -17.57 7.61 21.73
CA LEU A 14 -17.67 6.32 21.01
C LEU A 14 -17.97 6.53 19.53
N GLU A 15 -18.85 7.48 19.21
CA GLU A 15 -19.25 7.86 17.85
C GLU A 15 -18.06 8.41 17.07
N GLU A 16 -17.26 9.29 17.68
CA GLU A 16 -16.04 9.83 17.08
C GLU A 16 -15.03 8.71 16.79
N LYS A 17 -14.80 7.79 17.74
CA LYS A 17 -13.93 6.62 17.55
C LYS A 17 -14.43 5.72 16.41
N ALA A 18 -15.72 5.43 16.37
CA ALA A 18 -16.34 4.64 15.32
C ALA A 18 -16.20 5.33 13.95
N SER A 19 -16.36 6.66 13.90
CA SER A 19 -16.24 7.42 12.67
C SER A 19 -14.84 7.39 12.08
N LEU A 20 -13.79 7.34 12.91
CA LEU A 20 -12.40 7.19 12.45
C LEU A 20 -12.10 5.82 11.81
N CYS A 21 -12.93 4.82 12.06
CA CYS A 21 -12.83 3.51 11.40
C CYS A 21 -13.48 3.49 10.01
N SER A 22 -14.08 4.60 9.58
CA SER A 22 -14.75 4.76 8.28
C SER A 22 -14.11 5.88 7.48
N GLY A 23 -13.86 5.65 6.21
CA GLY A 23 -13.43 6.71 5.29
C GLY A 23 -14.55 7.70 4.96
N VAL A 24 -14.22 8.84 4.37
CA VAL A 24 -15.17 9.80 3.79
C VAL A 24 -15.26 9.70 2.28
N GLY A 25 -14.38 8.90 1.68
CA GLY A 25 -14.29 8.60 0.27
C GLY A 25 -13.48 7.32 0.04
N LEU A 26 -13.13 7.07 -1.21
CA LEU A 26 -12.29 5.91 -1.56
C LEU A 26 -10.85 6.06 -1.02
N TRP A 27 -10.38 7.30 -0.89
CA TRP A 27 -8.98 7.63 -0.69
C TRP A 27 -8.71 8.50 0.53
N GLN A 28 -9.74 8.86 1.30
CA GLN A 28 -9.59 9.75 2.45
C GLN A 28 -10.07 9.11 3.74
N THR A 29 -9.33 9.37 4.81
CA THR A 29 -9.81 9.11 6.16
C THR A 29 -10.74 10.23 6.62
N ARG A 30 -11.56 9.96 7.62
CA ARG A 30 -12.42 10.98 8.21
C ARG A 30 -11.59 11.91 9.11
N PRO A 31 -11.63 13.22 8.88
CA PRO A 31 -11.03 14.17 9.82
C PRO A 31 -11.90 14.37 11.06
N LEU A 32 -11.30 14.75 12.17
CA LEU A 32 -11.94 15.34 13.34
C LEU A 32 -11.14 16.59 13.70
N GLU A 33 -11.37 17.65 12.94
CA GLU A 33 -10.59 18.90 13.00
C GLU A 33 -10.62 19.54 14.38
N GLU A 34 -11.78 19.53 15.07
CA GLU A 34 -11.95 20.03 16.43
C GLU A 34 -11.09 19.27 17.46
N LYS A 35 -10.66 18.08 17.14
CA LYS A 35 -9.78 17.23 17.95
C LYS A 35 -8.33 17.22 17.44
N GLY A 36 -8.03 18.01 16.41
CA GLY A 36 -6.70 18.06 15.80
C GLY A 36 -6.34 16.79 15.01
N ILE A 37 -7.33 16.01 14.55
CA ILE A 37 -7.12 14.84 13.70
C ILE A 37 -7.39 15.26 12.25
N PRO A 38 -6.34 15.37 11.41
CA PRO A 38 -6.49 15.79 10.01
C PRO A 38 -7.04 14.66 9.14
N GLU A 39 -7.54 15.03 7.97
CA GLU A 39 -7.75 14.11 6.87
C GLU A 39 -6.40 13.55 6.39
N ILE A 40 -6.35 12.26 6.13
CA ILE A 40 -5.23 11.63 5.44
C ILE A 40 -5.70 11.24 4.04
N TRP A 41 -5.06 11.81 3.03
CA TRP A 41 -5.33 11.47 1.64
C TRP A 41 -4.35 10.40 1.15
N MET A 42 -4.90 9.31 0.68
CA MET A 42 -4.15 8.18 0.10
C MET A 42 -4.27 8.21 -1.42
N ALA A 43 -3.23 7.77 -2.10
CA ALA A 43 -3.27 7.54 -3.55
C ALA A 43 -2.64 6.20 -3.91
N ASP A 44 -3.20 5.54 -4.90
CA ASP A 44 -2.54 4.38 -5.52
C ASP A 44 -1.39 4.87 -6.40
N GLY A 45 -0.40 3.99 -6.68
CA GLY A 45 0.66 4.39 -7.58
C GLY A 45 2.04 3.82 -7.31
N SER A 46 2.25 2.54 -7.60
CA SER A 46 3.60 1.95 -7.54
C SER A 46 4.54 2.49 -8.64
N ASN A 47 3.98 3.02 -9.73
CA ASN A 47 4.70 3.50 -10.91
C ASN A 47 4.33 4.94 -11.28
N GLY A 48 3.86 5.72 -10.32
CA GLY A 48 3.40 7.10 -10.49
C GLY A 48 2.11 7.35 -9.71
N VAL A 49 1.91 8.59 -9.29
CA VAL A 49 0.77 8.96 -8.44
C VAL A 49 -0.54 8.88 -9.23
N ARG A 50 -1.50 8.11 -8.72
CA ARG A 50 -2.80 7.95 -9.36
C ARG A 50 -3.87 8.68 -8.56
N ILE A 51 -4.27 9.87 -9.04
CA ILE A 51 -5.25 10.72 -8.36
C ILE A 51 -6.44 10.97 -9.26
N MET A 52 -7.61 10.70 -8.71
CA MET A 52 -8.88 11.02 -9.36
C MET A 52 -9.18 12.51 -9.24
N LYS A 53 -9.65 13.14 -10.33
CA LYS A 53 -10.22 14.48 -10.26
C LYS A 53 -11.51 14.45 -9.44
N PRO A 54 -11.84 15.51 -8.68
CA PRO A 54 -13.12 15.58 -7.99
C PRO A 54 -14.26 15.42 -8.99
N VAL A 55 -15.13 14.48 -8.74
CA VAL A 55 -16.42 14.40 -9.45
C VAL A 55 -17.35 15.38 -8.79
N ASN A 56 -18.05 16.23 -9.57
CA ASN A 56 -19.02 17.22 -9.05
C ASN A 56 -19.86 16.63 -7.91
N GLN A 57 -19.94 17.34 -6.80
CA GLN A 57 -20.43 16.87 -5.50
C GLN A 57 -21.90 16.40 -5.44
N GLU A 58 -22.61 16.38 -6.55
CA GLU A 58 -24.02 15.96 -6.60
C GLU A 58 -24.25 14.44 -6.68
N ARG A 59 -23.21 13.64 -6.86
CA ARG A 59 -23.32 12.17 -6.81
C ARG A 59 -22.98 11.67 -5.40
N LYS A 60 -24.00 11.16 -4.70
CA LYS A 60 -23.78 10.30 -3.53
C LYS A 60 -22.80 9.18 -3.92
N GLN A 61 -21.70 9.06 -3.20
CA GLN A 61 -20.76 7.95 -3.39
C GLN A 61 -21.50 6.63 -3.11
N ASP A 62 -21.67 5.85 -4.15
CA ASP A 62 -22.25 4.51 -4.07
C ASP A 62 -21.10 3.51 -3.93
N THR A 63 -21.32 2.45 -3.14
CA THR A 63 -20.39 1.31 -3.04
C THR A 63 -20.07 0.66 -4.38
N SER A 64 -20.92 0.85 -5.39
CA SER A 64 -20.64 0.49 -6.79
C SER A 64 -19.41 1.21 -7.36
N ASP A 65 -18.99 2.34 -6.79
CA ASP A 65 -17.83 3.08 -7.26
C ASP A 65 -16.52 2.33 -6.98
N PHE A 66 -16.47 1.48 -5.94
CA PHE A 66 -15.32 0.59 -5.71
C PHE A 66 -15.14 -0.42 -6.86
N LEU A 67 -16.22 -0.98 -7.38
CA LEU A 67 -16.16 -1.89 -8.51
C LEU A 67 -15.74 -1.17 -9.81
N LYS A 68 -16.13 0.09 -9.97
CA LYS A 68 -15.72 0.93 -11.10
C LYS A 68 -14.25 1.33 -11.03
N VAL A 69 -13.70 1.52 -9.85
CA VAL A 69 -12.25 1.79 -9.66
C VAL A 69 -11.39 0.60 -10.09
N THR A 70 -11.91 -0.62 -10.02
CA THR A 70 -11.22 -1.83 -10.48
C THR A 70 -11.47 -2.16 -11.94
N ASP A 71 -12.38 -1.45 -12.61
CA ASP A 71 -12.62 -1.59 -14.04
C ASP A 71 -11.52 -0.87 -14.83
N LEU A 72 -10.64 -1.65 -15.44
CA LEU A 72 -9.51 -1.18 -16.26
C LEU A 72 -9.87 -1.05 -17.75
N THR A 73 -11.14 -1.04 -18.11
CA THR A 73 -11.54 -0.81 -19.50
C THR A 73 -11.24 0.63 -19.93
N GLN A 74 -10.93 0.84 -21.20
CA GLN A 74 -10.56 2.16 -21.74
C GLN A 74 -11.63 3.24 -21.56
N ASN A 75 -12.87 2.84 -21.32
CA ASN A 75 -14.00 3.75 -21.07
C ASN A 75 -14.33 3.94 -19.58
N SER A 76 -13.51 3.37 -18.68
CA SER A 76 -13.71 3.53 -17.25
C SER A 76 -13.53 5.00 -16.83
N PRO A 77 -14.48 5.57 -16.08
CA PRO A 77 -14.31 6.91 -15.50
C PRO A 77 -13.04 7.04 -14.67
N THR A 78 -12.51 5.94 -14.15
CA THR A 78 -11.25 5.89 -13.39
C THR A 78 -10.02 6.15 -14.25
N ILE A 79 -10.08 5.89 -15.57
CA ILE A 79 -8.96 6.16 -16.48
C ILE A 79 -9.06 7.58 -17.05
N THR A 80 -10.26 8.02 -17.38
CA THR A 80 -10.48 9.31 -18.07
C THR A 80 -10.55 10.51 -17.13
N ASN A 81 -10.79 10.30 -15.82
CA ASN A 81 -10.96 11.37 -14.85
C ASN A 81 -9.82 11.43 -13.83
N GLN A 82 -8.58 11.28 -14.31
CA GLN A 82 -7.37 11.40 -13.48
C GLN A 82 -6.63 12.70 -13.77
N TYR A 83 -5.84 13.16 -12.79
CA TYR A 83 -4.81 14.16 -13.06
C TYR A 83 -3.68 13.53 -13.85
N GLU A 84 -3.06 14.30 -14.71
CA GLU A 84 -1.83 13.90 -15.36
C GLU A 84 -0.70 13.85 -14.33
N ALA A 85 0.05 12.76 -14.32
CA ALA A 85 1.13 12.51 -13.40
C ALA A 85 2.28 11.82 -14.15
N VAL A 86 3.47 11.83 -13.57
CA VAL A 86 4.64 11.18 -14.15
C VAL A 86 4.46 9.66 -14.16
N CYS A 87 4.78 9.01 -15.27
CA CYS A 87 4.86 7.57 -15.37
C CYS A 87 6.31 7.14 -15.11
N TYR A 88 6.58 6.69 -13.90
CA TYR A 88 7.87 6.14 -13.50
C TYR A 88 8.06 4.70 -14.05
N PRO A 89 9.30 4.22 -14.13
CA PRO A 89 9.57 2.84 -14.56
C PRO A 89 8.81 1.80 -13.74
N SER A 90 8.45 0.69 -14.37
CA SER A 90 7.79 -0.42 -13.68
C SER A 90 8.67 -1.00 -12.57
N GLY A 91 8.07 -1.67 -11.59
CA GLY A 91 8.81 -2.34 -10.52
C GLY A 91 9.83 -3.34 -11.07
N ALA A 92 9.48 -4.05 -12.15
CA ALA A 92 10.38 -4.94 -12.85
C ALA A 92 11.61 -4.22 -13.43
N SER A 93 11.40 -3.05 -14.06
CA SER A 93 12.49 -2.23 -14.62
C SER A 93 13.38 -1.68 -13.52
N LEU A 94 12.79 -1.17 -12.44
CA LEU A 94 13.55 -0.64 -11.30
C LEU A 94 14.43 -1.71 -10.65
N ALA A 95 13.89 -2.89 -10.39
CA ALA A 95 14.66 -3.97 -9.80
C ALA A 95 15.80 -4.47 -10.71
N SER A 96 15.64 -4.32 -12.03
CA SER A 96 16.67 -4.70 -13.02
C SER A 96 17.87 -3.76 -13.05
N THR A 97 17.77 -2.56 -12.43
CA THR A 97 18.90 -1.64 -12.32
C THR A 97 19.94 -2.13 -11.31
N TRP A 98 19.51 -2.82 -10.27
CA TRP A 98 20.35 -3.21 -9.12
C TRP A 98 20.99 -2.03 -8.40
N ASP A 99 20.48 -0.82 -8.67
CA ASP A 99 21.00 0.44 -8.17
C ASP A 99 20.07 1.00 -7.07
N THR A 100 20.47 0.79 -5.83
CA THR A 100 19.68 1.22 -4.66
C THR A 100 19.68 2.73 -4.48
N GLU A 101 20.70 3.44 -4.94
CA GLU A 101 20.80 4.90 -4.83
C GLU A 101 19.83 5.55 -5.84
N LEU A 102 19.85 5.10 -7.09
CA LEU A 102 18.89 5.53 -8.12
C LEU A 102 17.44 5.28 -7.70
N ILE A 103 17.16 4.14 -7.05
CA ILE A 103 15.82 3.82 -6.58
C ILE A 103 15.39 4.75 -5.45
N GLU A 104 16.30 5.14 -4.57
CA GLU A 104 16.01 6.11 -3.50
C GLU A 104 15.74 7.50 -4.11
N GLU A 105 16.55 7.97 -5.06
CA GLU A 105 16.33 9.23 -5.78
C GLU A 105 14.98 9.25 -6.51
N MET A 106 14.64 8.17 -7.21
CA MET A 106 13.33 8.04 -7.86
C MET A 106 12.19 8.05 -6.83
N GLY A 107 12.37 7.38 -5.69
CA GLY A 107 11.42 7.42 -4.59
C GLY A 107 11.21 8.84 -4.05
N GLU A 108 12.28 9.62 -3.93
CA GLU A 108 12.23 11.03 -3.52
C GLU A 108 11.44 11.87 -4.54
N ALA A 109 11.73 11.73 -5.83
CA ALA A 109 11.00 12.43 -6.89
C ALA A 109 9.48 12.10 -6.87
N LEU A 110 9.14 10.82 -6.70
CA LEU A 110 7.75 10.37 -6.57
C LEU A 110 7.08 10.92 -5.30
N GLY A 111 7.82 10.98 -4.20
CA GLY A 111 7.35 11.56 -2.95
C GLY A 111 7.06 13.06 -3.06
N ASP A 112 7.90 13.80 -3.77
CA ASP A 112 7.66 15.23 -4.05
C ASP A 112 6.43 15.43 -4.94
N GLU A 113 6.21 14.56 -5.92
CA GLU A 113 4.98 14.58 -6.73
C GLU A 113 3.74 14.28 -5.86
N CYS A 114 3.82 13.33 -4.93
CA CYS A 114 2.77 13.11 -3.94
C CYS A 114 2.45 14.37 -3.14
N ARG A 115 3.47 15.10 -2.68
CA ARG A 115 3.28 16.35 -1.97
C ARG A 115 2.65 17.44 -2.82
N TYR A 116 3.05 17.55 -4.09
CA TYR A 116 2.43 18.48 -5.04
C TYR A 116 0.93 18.24 -5.14
N PHE A 117 0.51 16.98 -5.19
CA PHE A 117 -0.89 16.59 -5.22
C PHE A 117 -1.55 16.51 -3.84
N LYS A 118 -0.87 16.89 -2.75
CA LYS A 118 -1.34 16.82 -1.36
C LYS A 118 -1.67 15.40 -0.88
N VAL A 119 -1.04 14.38 -1.45
CA VAL A 119 -1.14 13.00 -1.01
C VAL A 119 -0.26 12.79 0.22
N ASN A 120 -0.86 12.31 1.30
CA ASN A 120 -0.15 12.03 2.55
C ASN A 120 0.43 10.63 2.59
N LEU A 121 -0.22 9.68 1.92
CA LEU A 121 0.13 8.27 1.96
C LEU A 121 0.04 7.65 0.56
N LEU A 122 1.18 7.20 0.06
CA LEU A 122 1.26 6.46 -1.20
C LEU A 122 1.06 4.97 -0.94
N LEU A 123 0.11 4.34 -1.63
CA LEU A 123 -0.17 2.91 -1.54
C LEU A 123 0.84 2.12 -2.40
N ALA A 124 2.09 2.19 -1.99
CA ALA A 124 3.26 1.59 -2.63
C ALA A 124 4.39 1.39 -1.58
N PRO A 125 5.42 0.57 -1.91
CA PRO A 125 5.57 -0.27 -3.09
C PRO A 125 4.83 -1.60 -3.00
N GLY A 126 4.58 -2.23 -4.16
CA GLY A 126 4.19 -3.63 -4.26
C GLY A 126 5.43 -4.53 -4.19
N ILE A 127 5.47 -5.44 -3.21
CA ILE A 127 6.68 -6.25 -2.92
C ILE A 127 6.42 -7.76 -2.85
N ASN A 128 5.34 -8.22 -3.45
CA ASN A 128 5.10 -9.65 -3.55
C ASN A 128 6.11 -10.32 -4.50
N ILE A 129 6.43 -11.58 -4.21
CA ILE A 129 7.37 -12.34 -5.01
C ILE A 129 6.75 -12.72 -6.37
N LYS A 130 7.49 -12.53 -7.45
CA LYS A 130 7.10 -12.92 -8.81
C LYS A 130 7.15 -14.43 -8.96
N ARG A 131 6.12 -15.12 -8.48
CA ARG A 131 6.03 -16.57 -8.46
C ARG A 131 5.84 -17.15 -9.86
N SER A 132 5.06 -16.48 -10.70
CA SER A 132 4.79 -16.89 -12.07
C SER A 132 4.95 -15.69 -13.01
N PRO A 133 5.57 -15.87 -14.18
CA PRO A 133 5.64 -14.82 -15.20
C PRO A 133 4.26 -14.42 -15.73
N LEU A 134 3.24 -15.28 -15.58
CA LEU A 134 1.85 -15.00 -15.94
C LEU A 134 1.08 -14.29 -14.83
N GLY A 135 1.72 -13.93 -13.71
CA GLY A 135 1.10 -13.15 -12.64
C GLY A 135 0.64 -11.78 -13.14
N GLY A 136 -0.65 -11.45 -13.00
CA GLY A 136 -1.25 -10.23 -13.56
C GLY A 136 -0.67 -8.91 -13.03
N ARG A 137 0.09 -8.94 -11.94
CA ARG A 137 0.78 -7.78 -11.34
C ARG A 137 2.31 -7.91 -11.36
N GLY A 138 2.85 -8.79 -12.22
CA GLY A 138 4.29 -8.97 -12.37
C GLY A 138 5.04 -7.70 -12.78
N TYR A 139 4.39 -6.76 -13.47
CA TYR A 139 4.97 -5.46 -13.82
C TYR A 139 5.21 -4.57 -12.59
N GLU A 140 4.35 -4.66 -11.58
CA GLU A 140 4.37 -3.82 -10.38
C GLU A 140 5.40 -4.32 -9.35
N TYR A 141 5.57 -5.64 -9.24
CA TYR A 141 6.47 -6.24 -8.27
C TYR A 141 7.92 -6.25 -8.77
N TYR A 142 8.86 -6.36 -7.85
CA TYR A 142 10.28 -6.19 -8.12
C TYR A 142 10.95 -7.45 -8.69
N SER A 143 10.98 -8.54 -7.93
CA SER A 143 11.75 -9.74 -8.29
C SER A 143 11.10 -11.03 -7.79
N GLU A 144 11.59 -12.17 -8.27
CA GLU A 144 11.37 -13.49 -7.67
C GLU A 144 12.29 -13.73 -6.47
N ASP A 145 13.41 -13.00 -6.40
CA ASP A 145 14.35 -13.05 -5.29
C ASP A 145 13.88 -12.16 -4.14
N PRO A 146 13.61 -12.74 -2.94
CA PRO A 146 13.16 -11.99 -1.79
C PRO A 146 14.21 -11.01 -1.25
N TYR A 147 15.51 -11.29 -1.40
CA TYR A 147 16.58 -10.39 -0.97
C TYR A 147 16.62 -9.13 -1.84
N LEU A 148 16.66 -9.28 -3.16
CA LEU A 148 16.62 -8.16 -4.10
C LEU A 148 15.35 -7.34 -3.90
N THR A 149 14.19 -8.00 -3.80
CA THR A 149 12.91 -7.35 -3.54
C THR A 149 12.94 -6.51 -2.25
N GLY A 150 13.51 -7.06 -1.19
CA GLY A 150 13.64 -6.35 0.07
C GLY A 150 14.55 -5.12 -0.02
N LYS A 151 15.67 -5.21 -0.74
CA LYS A 151 16.62 -4.10 -0.91
C LYS A 151 16.04 -2.96 -1.76
N VAL A 152 15.40 -3.29 -2.85
CA VAL A 152 14.70 -2.32 -3.70
C VAL A 152 13.57 -1.63 -2.93
N ALA A 153 12.78 -2.40 -2.18
CA ALA A 153 11.71 -1.86 -1.35
C ALA A 153 12.24 -0.92 -0.25
N GLU A 154 13.34 -1.29 0.41
CA GLU A 154 14.00 -0.46 1.43
C GLU A 154 14.35 0.92 0.86
N SER A 155 15.00 0.98 -0.29
CA SER A 155 15.42 2.23 -0.93
C SER A 155 14.22 3.07 -1.41
N PHE A 156 13.25 2.44 -2.07
CA PHE A 156 12.03 3.12 -2.50
C PHE A 156 11.30 3.78 -1.32
N ILE A 157 11.10 3.04 -0.22
CA ILE A 157 10.40 3.55 0.97
C ILE A 157 11.16 4.72 1.59
N LYS A 158 12.48 4.60 1.72
CA LYS A 158 13.32 5.68 2.24
C LYS A 158 13.20 6.94 1.40
N GLY A 159 13.31 6.82 0.08
CA GLY A 159 13.19 7.95 -0.83
C GLY A 159 11.84 8.65 -0.68
N VAL A 160 10.73 7.92 -0.80
CA VAL A 160 9.39 8.50 -0.65
C VAL A 160 9.21 9.16 0.72
N GLN A 161 9.58 8.47 1.80
CA GLN A 161 9.35 8.96 3.17
C GLN A 161 10.26 10.13 3.55
N LYS A 162 11.40 10.31 2.89
CA LYS A 162 12.30 11.48 3.05
C LYS A 162 11.62 12.80 2.71
N THR A 163 10.64 12.78 1.79
CA THR A 163 9.85 13.97 1.44
C THR A 163 8.75 14.31 2.43
N GLY A 164 8.46 13.42 3.38
CA GLY A 164 7.34 13.53 4.33
C GLY A 164 6.03 12.88 3.83
N THR A 165 6.06 12.15 2.72
CA THR A 165 4.96 11.31 2.25
C THR A 165 5.12 9.91 2.83
N GLY A 166 4.07 9.36 3.46
CA GLY A 166 4.09 7.99 3.97
C GLY A 166 3.98 6.94 2.86
N THR A 167 4.41 5.73 3.13
CA THR A 167 4.26 4.57 2.25
C THR A 167 3.39 3.49 2.88
N SER A 168 2.70 2.72 2.04
CA SER A 168 1.97 1.52 2.43
C SER A 168 2.50 0.33 1.64
N ILE A 169 3.37 -0.46 2.25
CA ILE A 169 3.88 -1.66 1.56
C ILE A 169 2.76 -2.66 1.34
N LYS A 170 2.76 -3.30 0.17
CA LYS A 170 1.67 -4.19 -0.26
C LYS A 170 2.17 -5.37 -1.07
N HIS A 171 1.46 -6.48 -1.09
CA HIS A 171 0.27 -6.83 -0.33
C HIS A 171 0.65 -7.90 0.68
N PHE A 172 0.49 -7.65 1.95
CA PHE A 172 0.89 -8.56 3.02
C PHE A 172 -0.20 -9.60 3.28
N ALA A 173 0.00 -10.87 2.88
CA ALA A 173 1.16 -11.40 2.17
C ALA A 173 0.72 -12.40 1.08
N ALA A 174 1.71 -12.79 0.26
CA ALA A 174 1.56 -13.88 -0.71
C ALA A 174 0.47 -13.66 -1.79
N ASN A 175 0.28 -12.42 -2.26
CA ASN A 175 -0.56 -12.13 -3.42
C ASN A 175 0.20 -12.49 -4.72
N SER A 176 0.24 -13.80 -5.03
CA SER A 176 1.06 -14.34 -6.12
C SER A 176 0.33 -14.44 -7.46
N GLN A 177 -0.99 -14.22 -7.47
CA GLN A 177 -1.84 -14.25 -8.67
C GLN A 177 -3.05 -13.34 -8.52
N GLU A 178 -3.67 -12.93 -9.64
CA GLU A 178 -4.85 -12.07 -9.65
C GLU A 178 -6.15 -12.82 -9.95
N TYR A 179 -6.07 -14.03 -10.55
CA TYR A 179 -7.26 -14.81 -10.80
C TYR A 179 -7.96 -15.18 -9.48
N ARG A 180 -9.21 -14.74 -9.34
CA ARG A 180 -10.02 -14.93 -8.12
C ARG A 180 -9.34 -14.46 -6.83
N ARG A 181 -8.55 -13.39 -6.88
CA ARG A 181 -7.73 -12.89 -5.76
C ARG A 181 -8.52 -12.64 -4.47
N MET A 182 -9.84 -12.41 -4.56
CA MET A 182 -10.71 -12.19 -3.39
C MET A 182 -11.11 -13.47 -2.67
N SER A 183 -10.87 -14.66 -3.28
CA SER A 183 -11.31 -15.95 -2.76
C SER A 183 -10.28 -17.08 -2.90
N ALA A 184 -9.25 -16.88 -3.72
CA ALA A 184 -8.17 -17.86 -3.87
C ALA A 184 -7.29 -17.92 -2.62
N SER A 185 -6.80 -19.11 -2.27
CA SER A 185 -5.85 -19.31 -1.19
C SER A 185 -4.46 -19.57 -1.75
N SER A 186 -3.46 -18.89 -1.18
CA SER A 186 -2.04 -19.15 -1.40
C SER A 186 -1.60 -20.16 -0.32
N ASP A 187 -1.52 -21.43 -0.69
CA ASP A 187 -1.21 -22.50 0.27
C ASP A 187 0.27 -22.86 0.20
N MET A 188 0.92 -22.90 1.36
CA MET A 188 2.34 -23.16 1.48
C MET A 188 2.74 -23.62 2.87
N THR A 189 3.91 -24.29 2.95
CA THR A 189 4.50 -24.65 4.23
C THR A 189 5.00 -23.42 4.98
N GLU A 190 5.16 -23.52 6.28
CA GLU A 190 5.76 -22.47 7.12
C GLU A 190 7.17 -22.09 6.64
N ARG A 191 7.97 -23.09 6.24
CA ARG A 191 9.30 -22.87 5.70
C ARG A 191 9.27 -22.01 4.45
N THR A 192 8.42 -22.35 3.48
CA THR A 192 8.25 -21.57 2.25
C THR A 192 7.81 -20.15 2.53
N LEU A 193 6.85 -19.98 3.44
CA LEU A 193 6.38 -18.65 3.85
C LEU A 193 7.53 -17.81 4.43
N ARG A 194 8.31 -18.39 5.33
CA ARG A 194 9.42 -17.71 6.05
C ARG A 194 10.64 -17.44 5.18
N GLU A 195 10.96 -18.32 4.24
CA GLU A 195 12.18 -18.21 3.44
C GLU A 195 11.97 -17.43 2.14
N ILE A 196 10.73 -17.38 1.61
CA ILE A 196 10.44 -16.78 0.29
C ILE A 196 9.51 -15.58 0.39
N TYR A 197 8.38 -15.69 1.09
CA TYR A 197 7.32 -14.67 1.00
C TYR A 197 7.41 -13.56 2.04
N LEU A 198 7.99 -13.83 3.19
CA LEU A 198 8.11 -12.85 4.27
C LEU A 198 9.41 -12.03 4.28
N PRO A 199 10.58 -12.49 3.77
CA PRO A 199 11.84 -11.77 3.96
C PRO A 199 11.88 -10.37 3.35
N ALA A 200 11.21 -10.16 2.22
CA ALA A 200 11.10 -8.83 1.62
C ALA A 200 10.35 -7.84 2.54
N PHE A 201 9.24 -8.28 3.14
CA PHE A 201 8.49 -7.48 4.12
C PHE A 201 9.29 -7.26 5.39
N GLU A 202 9.99 -8.28 5.88
CA GLU A 202 10.87 -8.16 7.05
C GLU A 202 11.95 -7.10 6.84
N THR A 203 12.63 -7.16 5.69
CA THR A 203 13.67 -6.18 5.34
C THR A 203 13.09 -4.77 5.23
N ALA A 204 12.00 -4.60 4.50
CA ALA A 204 11.35 -3.31 4.33
C ALA A 204 10.90 -2.71 5.67
N VAL A 205 10.27 -3.50 6.54
CA VAL A 205 9.83 -3.02 7.86
C VAL A 205 11.02 -2.66 8.73
N LYS A 206 11.98 -3.56 8.91
CA LYS A 206 13.12 -3.35 9.82
C LYS A 206 14.06 -2.23 9.38
N LYS A 207 14.18 -1.99 8.07
CA LYS A 207 15.20 -1.07 7.53
C LYS A 207 14.65 0.30 7.09
N SER A 208 13.34 0.41 6.84
CA SER A 208 12.74 1.66 6.34
C SER A 208 11.46 2.08 7.08
N GLN A 209 10.90 1.24 7.95
CA GLN A 209 9.72 1.59 8.77
C GLN A 209 8.61 2.27 7.96
N PRO A 210 7.96 1.56 7.01
CA PRO A 210 6.84 2.12 6.26
C PRO A 210 5.72 2.54 7.21
N TRP A 211 5.00 3.61 6.88
CA TRP A 211 3.95 4.11 7.78
C TRP A 211 2.79 3.14 7.94
N THR A 212 2.47 2.40 6.89
CA THR A 212 1.39 1.41 6.91
C THR A 212 1.75 0.15 6.12
N VAL A 213 0.99 -0.90 6.37
CA VAL A 213 1.08 -2.18 5.65
C VAL A 213 -0.31 -2.55 5.15
N MET A 214 -0.45 -2.79 3.86
CA MET A 214 -1.71 -3.19 3.24
C MET A 214 -1.84 -4.72 3.22
N CYS A 215 -2.91 -5.24 3.83
CA CYS A 215 -3.28 -6.64 3.74
C CYS A 215 -3.59 -7.06 2.29
N SER A 216 -3.19 -8.26 1.91
CA SER A 216 -3.62 -8.85 0.64
C SER A 216 -5.08 -9.33 0.72
N TYR A 217 -5.72 -9.42 -0.45
CA TYR A 217 -7.09 -9.92 -0.54
C TYR A 217 -7.19 -11.44 -0.49
N ASN A 218 -6.17 -12.16 -0.98
CA ASN A 218 -6.14 -13.60 -0.99
C ASN A 218 -6.18 -14.19 0.42
N LEU A 219 -6.58 -15.45 0.51
CA LEU A 219 -6.37 -16.22 1.70
C LEU A 219 -4.93 -16.75 1.75
N LEU A 220 -4.43 -17.02 2.94
CA LEU A 220 -3.19 -17.76 3.16
C LEU A 220 -3.51 -19.01 3.99
N ASN A 221 -3.22 -20.18 3.43
CA ASN A 221 -3.55 -21.46 4.06
C ASN A 221 -5.01 -21.51 4.55
N GLY A 222 -5.94 -21.04 3.73
CA GLY A 222 -7.37 -21.01 4.00
C GLY A 222 -7.84 -19.86 4.92
N GLN A 223 -6.95 -19.04 5.47
CA GLN A 223 -7.31 -17.95 6.38
C GLN A 223 -7.23 -16.59 5.68
N ARG A 224 -8.23 -15.71 5.86
CA ARG A 224 -8.20 -14.34 5.36
C ARG A 224 -7.07 -13.55 6.02
N MET A 225 -6.37 -12.73 5.23
CA MET A 225 -5.24 -11.96 5.73
C MET A 225 -5.64 -10.96 6.83
N SER A 226 -6.79 -10.32 6.72
CA SER A 226 -7.32 -9.41 7.74
C SER A 226 -7.67 -10.09 9.09
N GLU A 227 -7.75 -11.41 9.12
CA GLU A 227 -8.08 -12.21 10.31
C GLU A 227 -6.89 -13.09 10.75
N ASN A 228 -5.75 -13.00 10.06
CA ASN A 228 -4.60 -13.88 10.30
C ASN A 228 -3.75 -13.41 11.49
N ASN A 229 -4.16 -13.74 12.68
CA ASN A 229 -3.48 -13.39 13.93
C ASN A 229 -2.01 -13.85 13.97
N LYS A 230 -1.67 -14.95 13.29
CA LYS A 230 -0.28 -15.45 13.23
C LYS A 230 0.60 -14.44 12.48
N LEU A 231 0.16 -13.98 11.31
CA LEU A 231 0.92 -13.01 10.53
C LEU A 231 0.95 -11.61 11.18
N TYR A 232 -0.10 -11.20 11.87
CA TYR A 232 -0.05 -9.98 12.66
C TYR A 232 1.00 -10.06 13.78
N LYS A 233 1.14 -11.21 14.44
CA LYS A 233 2.20 -11.41 15.45
C LYS A 233 3.60 -11.37 14.81
N VAL A 234 3.77 -11.97 13.64
CA VAL A 234 5.04 -11.87 12.89
C VAL A 234 5.35 -10.40 12.57
N LEU A 235 4.39 -9.68 11.99
CA LEU A 235 4.57 -8.28 11.61
C LEU A 235 4.90 -7.38 12.82
N ARG A 236 4.15 -7.53 13.93
CA ARG A 236 4.31 -6.70 15.12
C ARG A 236 5.49 -7.10 16.00
N ASN A 237 5.61 -8.40 16.30
CA ASN A 237 6.54 -8.86 17.33
C ASN A 237 7.91 -9.26 16.76
N GLU A 238 7.94 -9.79 15.52
CA GLU A 238 9.20 -10.25 14.92
C GLU A 238 9.82 -9.17 14.01
N PHE A 239 9.00 -8.43 13.23
CA PHE A 239 9.50 -7.38 12.34
C PHE A 239 9.57 -6.01 13.03
N GLY A 240 8.78 -5.78 14.08
CA GLY A 240 8.80 -4.53 14.85
C GLY A 240 8.01 -3.38 14.20
N PHE A 241 6.95 -3.74 13.46
CA PHE A 241 6.05 -2.75 12.84
C PHE A 241 5.12 -2.09 13.86
#